data_5039671ae9cea8bd0662ba10d7ee1749
#
_entry.id   5039671ae9cea8bd0662ba10d7ee1749
#
_cell.length_a   1.000
_cell.length_b   1.000
_cell.length_c   1.000
_cell.angle_alpha   90.00
_cell.angle_beta   90.00
_cell.angle_gamma   90.00
#
_symmetry.space_group_name_H-M   'P 1'
#
loop_
_entity.id
_entity.type
_entity.pdbx_description
1 polymer ?
#
loop_
_entity_poly.entity_id
_entity_poly.type
_entity_poly.pdbx_seq_one_letter_code
_entity_poly.pdbx_strand_id
1 'polypeptide(L)'
;MEIAAAACCLVAATASAQPDGEPRALTGVLKRIKDTRVVRIGVREAAVPFASINSSGQASGYSVDLCLAIVDDMAKAIGVDALRVEYRRVTPADRIEQVVDGRIDLECGATTNTAERRERVAFSPPTFIAGTQLLVKRGSPVRSVRDLAGHKVVVVRNTTNEAAMQRWAAEAKLGLQLVVAEDFEAALARVASGEVPALAADDVLLFGYIAERNLRREFVVVGEALSYEPYGLMVAKNDEAIRALVHSTFRRLATTGEIRSIYNKWFVRSLPSGMQLSWPMNTHLALTFELLGMPRE
;
A
#
# COMPACT_ATOMS: atom_id res chain seq x y z
N MET A 1 -49.37 44.67 -51.55
CA MET A 1 -48.09 43.94 -51.41
C MET A 1 -47.40 44.59 -50.25
N GLU A 2 -47.66 44.03 -49.05
CA GLU A 2 -47.08 44.53 -47.80
C GLU A 2 -45.95 43.60 -47.39
N ILE A 3 -44.80 44.21 -47.18
CA ILE A 3 -43.60 43.49 -46.75
C ILE A 3 -43.52 43.60 -45.22
N ALA A 4 -43.75 42.50 -44.50
CA ALA A 4 -43.60 42.45 -43.07
C ALA A 4 -42.10 42.23 -42.69
N ALA A 5 -41.53 43.21 -41.98
CA ALA A 5 -40.20 43.15 -41.44
C ALA A 5 -40.25 42.41 -40.09
N ALA A 6 -39.58 41.23 -40.00
CA ALA A 6 -39.39 40.48 -38.76
C ALA A 6 -38.20 41.06 -37.99
N ALA A 7 -38.48 41.66 -36.82
CA ALA A 7 -37.44 42.10 -35.90
C ALA A 7 -36.92 40.89 -35.07
N CYS A 8 -35.63 40.55 -35.24
CA CYS A 8 -34.92 39.51 -34.48
C CYS A 8 -34.39 40.13 -33.17
N CYS A 9 -35.05 39.84 -32.03
CA CYS A 9 -34.55 40.23 -30.71
C CYS A 9 -33.40 39.27 -30.29
N LEU A 10 -32.16 39.76 -30.35
CA LEU A 10 -31.02 39.08 -29.69
C LEU A 10 -31.16 39.27 -28.16
N VAL A 11 -31.49 38.19 -27.47
CA VAL A 11 -31.38 38.12 -26.02
C VAL A 11 -29.92 37.81 -25.68
N ALA A 12 -29.17 38.80 -25.20
CA ALA A 12 -27.85 38.62 -24.65
C ALA A 12 -27.96 37.88 -23.30
N ALA A 13 -27.58 36.60 -23.27
CA ALA A 13 -27.44 35.85 -22.02
C ALA A 13 -26.23 36.41 -21.27
N THR A 14 -26.45 37.19 -20.23
CA THR A 14 -25.42 37.57 -19.27
C THR A 14 -25.04 36.32 -18.48
N ALA A 15 -23.89 35.75 -18.76
CA ALA A 15 -23.27 34.71 -17.92
C ALA A 15 -22.93 35.38 -16.58
N SER A 16 -23.71 35.09 -15.55
CA SER A 16 -23.38 35.43 -14.16
C SER A 16 -22.16 34.61 -13.77
N ALA A 17 -21.01 35.27 -13.67
CA ALA A 17 -19.84 34.66 -12.98
C ALA A 17 -20.26 34.41 -11.53
N GLN A 18 -20.29 33.14 -11.13
CA GLN A 18 -20.45 32.79 -9.72
C GLN A 18 -19.26 33.37 -8.96
N PRO A 19 -19.48 34.05 -7.81
CA PRO A 19 -18.39 34.54 -6.98
C PRO A 19 -17.56 33.33 -6.50
N ASP A 20 -16.26 33.53 -6.50
CA ASP A 20 -15.26 32.56 -5.96
C ASP A 20 -15.75 32.06 -4.61
N GLY A 21 -16.00 30.72 -4.56
CA GLY A 21 -16.68 30.10 -3.44
C GLY A 21 -15.92 30.34 -2.13
N GLU A 22 -16.64 30.66 -1.09
CA GLU A 22 -16.15 30.62 0.29
C GLU A 22 -15.36 29.30 0.52
N PRO A 23 -14.25 29.35 1.25
CA PRO A 23 -13.46 28.14 1.52
C PRO A 23 -14.39 27.08 2.12
N ARG A 24 -14.62 26.01 1.37
CA ARG A 24 -15.52 24.92 1.77
C ARG A 24 -15.11 24.47 3.18
N ALA A 25 -16.03 24.57 4.13
CA ALA A 25 -15.77 24.23 5.52
C ALA A 25 -15.19 22.81 5.59
N LEU A 26 -14.04 22.67 6.28
CA LEU A 26 -13.41 21.36 6.48
C LEU A 26 -14.38 20.43 7.23
N THR A 27 -14.48 19.19 6.76
CA THR A 27 -15.30 18.14 7.36
C THR A 27 -14.45 16.88 7.60
N GLY A 28 -15.00 15.88 8.25
CA GLY A 28 -14.40 14.58 8.39
C GLY A 28 -13.02 14.58 9.06
N VAL A 29 -12.12 13.78 8.51
CA VAL A 29 -10.78 13.56 9.04
C VAL A 29 -9.95 14.86 9.07
N LEU A 30 -9.99 15.68 8.01
CA LEU A 30 -9.21 16.92 7.96
C LEU A 30 -9.67 17.95 8.98
N LYS A 31 -10.99 18.05 9.27
CA LYS A 31 -11.50 18.91 10.33
C LYS A 31 -10.98 18.45 11.69
N ARG A 32 -11.11 17.17 11.99
CA ARG A 32 -10.61 16.60 13.26
C ARG A 32 -9.09 16.84 13.41
N ILE A 33 -8.30 16.63 12.34
CA ILE A 33 -6.86 16.87 12.36
C ILE A 33 -6.55 18.35 12.60
N LYS A 34 -7.31 19.27 12.00
CA LYS A 34 -7.17 20.71 12.26
C LYS A 34 -7.39 21.05 13.72
N ASP A 35 -8.46 20.49 14.32
CA ASP A 35 -8.85 20.76 15.70
C ASP A 35 -7.86 20.15 16.71
N THR A 36 -7.35 18.94 16.44
CA THR A 36 -6.48 18.18 17.37
C THR A 36 -4.98 18.34 17.12
N ARG A 37 -4.57 18.77 15.93
CA ARG A 37 -3.19 18.82 15.45
C ARG A 37 -2.51 17.45 15.41
N VAL A 38 -3.30 16.35 15.38
CA VAL A 38 -2.80 14.97 15.42
C VAL A 38 -3.25 14.18 14.21
N VAL A 39 -2.31 13.51 13.55
CA VAL A 39 -2.54 12.48 12.55
C VAL A 39 -2.17 11.12 13.13
N ARG A 40 -3.08 10.15 13.06
CA ARG A 40 -2.86 8.79 13.53
C ARG A 40 -2.54 7.88 12.36
N ILE A 41 -1.34 7.34 12.34
CA ILE A 41 -0.84 6.49 11.26
C ILE A 41 -0.76 5.04 11.75
N GLY A 42 -1.49 4.15 11.08
CA GLY A 42 -1.39 2.71 11.27
C GLY A 42 -0.14 2.14 10.58
N VAL A 43 0.70 1.45 11.34
CA VAL A 43 1.98 0.90 10.86
C VAL A 43 2.11 -0.55 11.29
N ARG A 44 2.48 -1.44 10.37
CA ARG A 44 2.85 -2.82 10.70
C ARG A 44 4.21 -2.85 11.40
N GLU A 45 4.34 -3.70 12.43
CA GLU A 45 5.57 -3.84 13.19
C GLU A 45 6.72 -4.40 12.35
N ALA A 46 6.42 -5.38 11.50
CA ALA A 46 7.40 -6.06 10.64
C ALA A 46 6.83 -6.26 9.24
N ALA A 47 7.03 -5.29 8.36
CA ALA A 47 6.67 -5.35 6.94
C ALA A 47 7.72 -4.60 6.08
N VAL A 48 8.98 -4.86 6.37
CA VAL A 48 10.13 -4.26 5.67
C VAL A 48 10.10 -4.68 4.19
N PRO A 49 10.35 -3.75 3.25
CA PRO A 49 10.82 -2.35 3.41
C PRO A 49 9.70 -1.30 3.54
N PHE A 50 8.42 -1.69 3.60
CA PHE A 50 7.28 -0.77 3.57
C PHE A 50 7.04 -0.09 4.92
N ALA A 51 7.09 -0.86 5.99
CA ALA A 51 6.77 -0.40 7.32
C ALA A 51 7.49 -1.23 8.38
N SER A 52 8.02 -0.56 9.37
CA SER A 52 8.53 -1.15 10.62
C SER A 52 8.36 -0.13 11.74
N ILE A 53 8.25 -0.61 12.97
CA ILE A 53 8.21 0.22 14.16
C ILE A 53 9.19 -0.34 15.20
N ASN A 54 10.11 0.48 15.66
CA ASN A 54 11.11 0.06 16.63
C ASN A 54 10.57 0.07 18.07
N SER A 55 11.39 -0.35 19.03
CA SER A 55 11.04 -0.39 20.45
C SER A 55 10.75 0.98 21.07
N SER A 56 11.28 2.07 20.48
CA SER A 56 11.00 3.45 20.90
C SER A 56 9.71 4.03 20.28
N GLY A 57 8.98 3.23 19.48
CA GLY A 57 7.75 3.66 18.83
C GLY A 57 7.95 4.50 17.57
N GLN A 58 9.18 4.59 17.06
CA GLN A 58 9.47 5.30 15.81
C GLN A 58 9.20 4.36 14.62
N ALA A 59 8.45 4.86 13.64
CA ALA A 59 8.16 4.13 12.43
C ALA A 59 9.10 4.55 11.30
N SER A 60 9.40 3.59 10.42
CA SER A 60 10.17 3.81 9.20
C SER A 60 9.75 2.86 8.10
N GLY A 61 9.93 3.24 6.84
CA GLY A 61 9.59 2.41 5.69
C GLY A 61 9.16 3.23 4.49
N TYR A 62 9.09 2.59 3.34
CA TYR A 62 8.65 3.20 2.08
C TYR A 62 7.24 3.81 2.19
N SER A 63 6.29 3.03 2.70
CA SER A 63 4.91 3.51 2.89
C SER A 63 4.81 4.57 3.97
N VAL A 64 5.69 4.52 4.98
CA VAL A 64 5.77 5.54 6.03
C VAL A 64 6.25 6.87 5.44
N ASP A 65 7.31 6.87 4.60
CA ASP A 65 7.79 8.08 3.93
C ASP A 65 6.70 8.70 3.02
N LEU A 66 5.95 7.88 2.27
CA LEU A 66 4.82 8.36 1.48
C LEU A 66 3.71 8.97 2.34
N CYS A 67 3.40 8.36 3.48
CA CYS A 67 2.42 8.89 4.42
C CYS A 67 2.89 10.21 5.06
N LEU A 68 4.16 10.35 5.38
CA LEU A 68 4.70 11.61 5.90
C LEU A 68 4.58 12.74 4.87
N ALA A 69 4.80 12.47 3.59
CA ALA A 69 4.54 13.44 2.52
C ALA A 69 3.04 13.84 2.44
N ILE A 70 2.12 12.89 2.70
CA ILE A 70 0.68 13.21 2.81
C ILE A 70 0.41 14.09 4.04
N VAL A 71 1.06 13.82 5.18
CA VAL A 71 0.91 14.61 6.42
C VAL A 71 1.40 16.05 6.20
N ASP A 72 2.50 16.24 5.48
CA ASP A 72 3.01 17.58 5.13
C ASP A 72 2.00 18.35 4.25
N ASP A 73 1.41 17.68 3.28
CA ASP A 73 0.38 18.30 2.43
C ASP A 73 -0.95 18.52 3.19
N MET A 74 -1.29 17.67 4.18
CA MET A 74 -2.40 17.93 5.10
C MET A 74 -2.17 19.22 5.91
N ALA A 75 -0.96 19.40 6.45
CA ALA A 75 -0.61 20.60 7.22
C ALA A 75 -0.84 21.87 6.38
N LYS A 76 -0.32 21.87 5.16
CA LYS A 76 -0.52 22.97 4.19
C LYS A 76 -2.00 23.21 3.88
N ALA A 77 -2.75 22.13 3.60
CA ALA A 77 -4.16 22.21 3.20
C ALA A 77 -5.07 22.79 4.30
N ILE A 78 -4.74 22.54 5.57
CA ILE A 78 -5.51 23.04 6.71
C ILE A 78 -4.93 24.33 7.32
N GLY A 79 -3.82 24.85 6.75
CA GLY A 79 -3.21 26.12 7.13
C GLY A 79 -2.50 26.07 8.51
N VAL A 80 -1.67 25.04 8.73
CA VAL A 80 -0.89 24.87 9.97
C VAL A 80 0.56 24.57 9.64
N ASP A 81 1.49 24.97 10.52
CA ASP A 81 2.93 24.83 10.29
C ASP A 81 3.38 23.36 10.38
N ALA A 82 2.80 22.59 11.32
CA ALA A 82 3.13 21.19 11.53
C ALA A 82 1.99 20.41 12.18
N LEU A 83 2.02 19.10 11.98
CA LEU A 83 1.12 18.14 12.60
C LEU A 83 1.94 17.13 13.41
N ARG A 84 1.42 16.74 14.58
CA ARG A 84 2.00 15.65 15.36
C ARG A 84 1.53 14.32 14.80
N VAL A 85 2.46 13.41 14.54
CA VAL A 85 2.16 12.05 14.10
C VAL A 85 2.13 11.12 15.30
N GLU A 86 1.06 10.33 15.42
CA GLU A 86 0.95 9.21 16.33
C GLU A 86 0.94 7.90 15.56
N TYR A 87 1.95 7.07 15.78
CA TYR A 87 2.00 5.74 15.19
C TYR A 87 1.19 4.74 16.01
N ARG A 88 0.35 3.96 15.33
CA ARG A 88 -0.50 2.90 15.89
C ARG A 88 -0.11 1.57 15.25
N ARG A 89 0.16 0.55 16.05
CA ARG A 89 0.41 -0.79 15.52
C ARG A 89 -0.85 -1.37 14.92
N VAL A 90 -0.70 -1.94 13.73
CA VAL A 90 -1.76 -2.66 13.03
C VAL A 90 -1.25 -4.02 12.54
N THR A 91 -2.17 -4.95 12.39
CA THR A 91 -1.93 -6.30 11.87
C THR A 91 -2.68 -6.51 10.56
N PRO A 92 -2.38 -7.55 9.77
CA PRO A 92 -3.22 -7.91 8.63
C PRO A 92 -4.68 -8.15 9.00
N ALA A 93 -4.95 -8.58 10.22
CA ALA A 93 -6.28 -8.91 10.70
C ALA A 93 -7.14 -7.69 11.06
N ASP A 94 -6.54 -6.60 11.57
CA ASP A 94 -7.29 -5.47 12.16
C ASP A 94 -7.12 -4.14 11.42
N ARG A 95 -6.15 -3.99 10.51
CA ARG A 95 -5.82 -2.72 9.84
C ARG A 95 -7.01 -2.07 9.12
N ILE A 96 -7.88 -2.88 8.50
CA ILE A 96 -9.07 -2.37 7.79
C ILE A 96 -10.07 -1.82 8.78
N GLU A 97 -10.35 -2.58 9.86
CA GLU A 97 -11.25 -2.15 10.93
C GLU A 97 -10.77 -0.87 11.59
N GLN A 98 -9.45 -0.75 11.82
CA GLN A 98 -8.88 0.45 12.43
C GLN A 98 -9.08 1.71 11.58
N VAL A 99 -9.07 1.59 10.23
CA VAL A 99 -9.42 2.69 9.31
C VAL A 99 -10.93 2.96 9.35
N VAL A 100 -11.77 1.91 9.24
CA VAL A 100 -13.24 2.02 9.23
C VAL A 100 -13.76 2.69 10.50
N ASP A 101 -13.23 2.28 11.66
CA ASP A 101 -13.62 2.83 12.98
C ASP A 101 -13.00 4.21 13.25
N GLY A 102 -12.18 4.74 12.34
CA GLY A 102 -11.49 6.01 12.53
C GLY A 102 -10.49 5.99 13.70
N ARG A 103 -9.96 4.81 14.07
CA ARG A 103 -8.88 4.69 15.07
C ARG A 103 -7.53 5.12 14.50
N ILE A 104 -7.35 4.98 13.19
CA ILE A 104 -6.23 5.54 12.40
C ILE A 104 -6.79 6.33 11.21
N ASP A 105 -6.03 7.30 10.73
CA ASP A 105 -6.38 8.18 9.63
C ASP A 105 -5.79 7.71 8.29
N LEU A 106 -4.59 7.13 8.37
CA LEU A 106 -3.85 6.53 7.26
C LEU A 106 -3.36 5.15 7.68
N GLU A 107 -3.49 4.13 6.84
CA GLU A 107 -2.74 2.88 6.99
C GLU A 107 -1.56 2.89 6.01
N CYS A 108 -0.34 2.77 6.55
CA CYS A 108 0.92 2.97 5.86
C CYS A 108 1.75 1.68 5.88
N GLY A 109 1.20 0.63 5.27
CA GLY A 109 1.82 -0.69 5.22
C GLY A 109 1.95 -1.25 3.81
N ALA A 110 1.86 -2.56 3.72
CA ALA A 110 1.86 -3.36 2.50
C ALA A 110 0.47 -3.98 2.31
N THR A 111 -0.50 -3.17 1.89
CA THR A 111 -1.88 -3.62 1.77
C THR A 111 -2.32 -3.65 0.32
N THR A 112 -2.66 -4.85 -0.16
CA THR A 112 -3.17 -5.06 -1.51
C THR A 112 -4.52 -4.39 -1.69
N ASN A 113 -4.66 -3.59 -2.74
CA ASN A 113 -5.88 -2.94 -3.15
C ASN A 113 -6.79 -3.93 -3.91
N THR A 114 -7.64 -4.66 -3.19
CA THR A 114 -8.62 -5.59 -3.79
C THR A 114 -10.00 -4.94 -3.95
N ALA A 115 -10.84 -5.52 -4.83
CA ALA A 115 -12.22 -5.07 -4.99
C ALA A 115 -13.00 -5.15 -3.67
N GLU A 116 -12.87 -6.26 -2.96
CA GLU A 116 -13.51 -6.48 -1.66
C GLU A 116 -13.11 -5.41 -0.62
N ARG A 117 -11.80 -5.13 -0.50
CA ARG A 117 -11.31 -4.11 0.45
C ARG A 117 -11.81 -2.71 0.11
N ARG A 118 -11.96 -2.39 -1.20
CA ARG A 118 -12.55 -1.12 -1.66
C ARG A 118 -14.02 -0.93 -1.28
N GLU A 119 -14.72 -1.99 -0.92
CA GLU A 119 -16.08 -1.87 -0.38
C GLU A 119 -16.08 -1.19 1.00
N ARG A 120 -14.98 -1.24 1.73
CA ARG A 120 -14.87 -0.79 3.12
C ARG A 120 -13.96 0.42 3.33
N VAL A 121 -12.87 0.52 2.57
CA VAL A 121 -11.88 1.61 2.66
C VAL A 121 -11.59 2.18 1.28
N ALA A 122 -10.96 3.36 1.23
CA ALA A 122 -10.40 3.92 0.00
C ALA A 122 -8.88 3.71 -0.03
N PHE A 123 -8.33 3.62 -1.24
CA PHE A 123 -6.91 3.45 -1.47
C PHE A 123 -6.30 4.66 -2.20
N SER A 124 -5.03 4.92 -1.93
CA SER A 124 -4.18 5.76 -2.76
C SER A 124 -4.03 5.18 -4.17
N PRO A 125 -3.42 5.90 -5.12
CA PRO A 125 -2.81 5.27 -6.29
C PRO A 125 -1.86 4.14 -5.86
N PRO A 126 -1.60 3.14 -6.73
CA PRO A 126 -0.68 2.05 -6.41
C PRO A 126 0.69 2.57 -5.96
N THR A 127 1.19 2.02 -4.86
CA THR A 127 2.52 2.36 -4.30
C THR A 127 3.58 1.35 -4.70
N PHE A 128 3.16 0.10 -4.90
CA PHE A 128 4.03 -1.02 -5.26
C PHE A 128 3.22 -2.12 -5.95
N ILE A 129 3.89 -3.01 -6.67
CA ILE A 129 3.28 -4.19 -7.25
C ILE A 129 4.11 -5.40 -6.82
N ALA A 130 3.53 -6.25 -6.00
CA ALA A 130 4.09 -7.50 -5.52
C ALA A 130 3.40 -8.71 -6.16
N GLY A 131 3.89 -9.90 -5.87
CA GLY A 131 3.26 -11.16 -6.21
C GLY A 131 3.49 -12.20 -5.12
N THR A 132 2.57 -13.14 -4.97
CA THR A 132 2.76 -14.27 -4.05
C THR A 132 3.85 -15.18 -4.57
N GLN A 133 4.89 -15.44 -3.76
CA GLN A 133 5.93 -16.43 -4.03
C GLN A 133 6.14 -17.34 -2.82
N LEU A 134 7.05 -18.30 -2.95
CA LEU A 134 7.33 -19.29 -1.91
C LEU A 134 8.69 -19.04 -1.27
N LEU A 135 8.74 -18.95 0.05
CA LEU A 135 9.98 -19.02 0.82
C LEU A 135 10.18 -20.45 1.30
N VAL A 136 11.36 -20.99 1.02
CA VAL A 136 11.76 -22.35 1.42
C VAL A 136 13.14 -22.36 2.07
N LYS A 137 13.47 -23.39 2.80
CA LYS A 137 14.85 -23.60 3.25
C LYS A 137 15.79 -23.76 2.05
N ARG A 138 16.99 -23.23 2.16
CA ARG A 138 18.04 -23.47 1.16
C ARG A 138 18.37 -24.98 1.11
N GLY A 139 18.43 -25.52 -0.11
CA GLY A 139 18.56 -26.97 -0.31
C GLY A 139 17.22 -27.73 -0.38
N SER A 140 16.08 -27.08 -0.12
CA SER A 140 14.76 -27.67 -0.37
C SER A 140 14.62 -28.16 -1.83
N PRO A 141 13.94 -29.27 -2.09
CA PRO A 141 13.61 -29.69 -3.46
C PRO A 141 12.54 -28.83 -4.13
N VAL A 142 11.77 -28.07 -3.35
CA VAL A 142 10.69 -27.21 -3.85
C VAL A 142 11.27 -26.08 -4.69
N ARG A 143 10.78 -25.91 -5.93
CA ARG A 143 11.14 -24.86 -6.87
C ARG A 143 9.91 -24.06 -7.35
N SER A 144 8.73 -24.66 -7.22
CA SER A 144 7.46 -24.09 -7.68
C SER A 144 6.31 -24.54 -6.79
N VAL A 145 5.13 -23.95 -6.93
CA VAL A 145 3.92 -24.38 -6.24
C VAL A 145 3.54 -25.83 -6.60
N ARG A 146 3.90 -26.30 -7.78
CA ARG A 146 3.60 -27.68 -8.25
C ARG A 146 4.34 -28.72 -7.44
N ASP A 147 5.52 -28.40 -6.94
CA ASP A 147 6.35 -29.30 -6.09
C ASP A 147 5.76 -29.47 -4.68
N LEU A 148 4.73 -28.68 -4.35
CA LEU A 148 3.99 -28.78 -3.09
C LEU A 148 2.79 -29.73 -3.18
N ALA A 149 2.59 -30.45 -4.29
CA ALA A 149 1.47 -31.39 -4.46
C ALA A 149 1.43 -32.40 -3.29
N GLY A 150 0.29 -32.47 -2.59
CA GLY A 150 0.08 -33.32 -1.41
C GLY A 150 0.80 -32.83 -0.13
N HIS A 151 1.52 -31.72 -0.19
CA HIS A 151 2.26 -31.16 0.95
C HIS A 151 1.51 -30.03 1.65
N LYS A 152 2.00 -29.67 2.82
CA LYS A 152 1.56 -28.49 3.56
C LYS A 152 2.25 -27.24 3.04
N VAL A 153 1.55 -26.09 3.09
CA VAL A 153 2.12 -24.75 2.88
C VAL A 153 1.54 -23.80 3.93
N VAL A 154 2.41 -23.01 4.57
CA VAL A 154 1.92 -22.02 5.54
C VAL A 154 1.63 -20.69 4.85
N VAL A 155 0.56 -20.04 5.29
CA VAL A 155 0.12 -18.69 4.89
C VAL A 155 -0.22 -17.89 6.13
N VAL A 156 -0.19 -16.56 6.02
CA VAL A 156 -0.60 -15.69 7.12
C VAL A 156 -2.09 -15.36 6.99
N ARG A 157 -2.81 -15.43 8.09
CA ARG A 157 -4.26 -15.16 8.19
C ARG A 157 -4.62 -13.77 7.63
N ASN A 158 -5.77 -13.69 6.94
CA ASN A 158 -6.34 -12.46 6.39
C ASN A 158 -5.43 -11.73 5.38
N THR A 159 -4.56 -12.48 4.70
CA THR A 159 -3.76 -11.99 3.58
C THR A 159 -4.35 -12.42 2.24
N THR A 160 -4.01 -11.70 1.18
CA THR A 160 -4.34 -12.09 -0.20
C THR A 160 -3.60 -13.35 -0.63
N ASN A 161 -2.45 -13.63 -0.01
CA ASN A 161 -1.68 -14.85 -0.24
C ASN A 161 -2.43 -16.10 0.24
N GLU A 162 -3.13 -16.03 1.38
CA GLU A 162 -4.02 -17.10 1.84
C GLU A 162 -5.09 -17.40 0.76
N ALA A 163 -5.80 -16.38 0.27
CA ALA A 163 -6.79 -16.53 -0.78
C ALA A 163 -6.20 -17.02 -2.12
N ALA A 164 -5.01 -16.55 -2.49
CA ALA A 164 -4.30 -17.00 -3.68
C ALA A 164 -3.95 -18.48 -3.60
N MET A 165 -3.42 -18.94 -2.46
CA MET A 165 -3.06 -20.34 -2.26
C MET A 165 -4.29 -21.25 -2.19
N GLN A 166 -5.42 -20.79 -1.64
CA GLN A 166 -6.70 -21.50 -1.71
C GLN A 166 -7.16 -21.73 -3.15
N ARG A 167 -7.10 -20.69 -4.00
CA ARG A 167 -7.41 -20.81 -5.43
C ARG A 167 -6.50 -21.81 -6.12
N TRP A 168 -5.18 -21.67 -5.94
CA TRP A 168 -4.21 -22.58 -6.53
C TRP A 168 -4.41 -24.04 -6.10
N ALA A 169 -4.73 -24.28 -4.81
CA ALA A 169 -5.02 -25.62 -4.30
C ALA A 169 -6.23 -26.24 -5.01
N ALA A 170 -7.28 -25.44 -5.23
CA ALA A 170 -8.50 -25.88 -5.88
C ALA A 170 -8.34 -26.09 -7.41
N GLU A 171 -7.79 -25.10 -8.11
CA GLU A 171 -7.70 -25.08 -9.57
C GLU A 171 -6.69 -26.09 -10.11
N ALA A 172 -5.52 -26.19 -9.51
CA ALA A 172 -4.46 -27.09 -9.95
C ALA A 172 -4.63 -28.53 -9.42
N LYS A 173 -5.62 -28.77 -8.55
CA LYS A 173 -5.89 -30.08 -7.91
C LYS A 173 -4.66 -30.70 -7.25
N LEU A 174 -3.82 -29.86 -6.65
CA LEU A 174 -2.54 -30.25 -6.07
C LEU A 174 -2.67 -30.95 -4.72
N GLY A 175 -3.87 -31.00 -4.12
CA GLY A 175 -4.05 -31.56 -2.78
C GLY A 175 -3.27 -30.81 -1.70
N LEU A 176 -3.00 -29.51 -1.89
CA LEU A 176 -2.29 -28.67 -0.92
C LEU A 176 -3.07 -28.59 0.40
N GLN A 177 -2.36 -28.70 1.51
CA GLN A 177 -2.91 -28.48 2.84
C GLN A 177 -2.46 -27.12 3.36
N LEU A 178 -3.38 -26.15 3.48
CA LEU A 178 -3.04 -24.83 4.01
C LEU A 178 -2.92 -24.88 5.54
N VAL A 179 -1.81 -24.40 6.06
CA VAL A 179 -1.57 -24.14 7.48
C VAL A 179 -1.64 -22.64 7.68
N VAL A 180 -2.57 -22.17 8.48
CA VAL A 180 -2.74 -20.73 8.72
C VAL A 180 -1.99 -20.34 9.97
N ALA A 181 -1.09 -19.35 9.85
CA ALA A 181 -0.38 -18.72 10.95
C ALA A 181 -0.98 -17.34 11.25
N GLU A 182 -0.87 -16.89 12.49
CA GLU A 182 -1.42 -15.60 12.90
C GLU A 182 -0.59 -14.43 12.36
N ASP A 183 0.72 -14.60 12.26
CA ASP A 183 1.65 -13.59 11.77
C ASP A 183 2.81 -14.21 10.96
N PHE A 184 3.67 -13.35 10.44
CA PHE A 184 4.78 -13.74 9.60
C PHE A 184 5.88 -14.50 10.38
N GLU A 185 6.14 -14.13 11.64
CA GLU A 185 7.13 -14.79 12.50
C GLU A 185 6.71 -16.24 12.80
N ALA A 186 5.45 -16.44 13.18
CA ALA A 186 4.91 -17.78 13.40
C ALA A 186 4.92 -18.63 12.13
N ALA A 187 4.63 -18.04 10.96
CA ALA A 187 4.71 -18.73 9.68
C ALA A 187 6.13 -19.17 9.35
N LEU A 188 7.11 -18.27 9.51
CA LEU A 188 8.50 -18.58 9.25
C LEU A 188 9.05 -19.65 10.20
N ALA A 189 8.70 -19.59 11.48
CA ALA A 189 9.12 -20.58 12.47
C ALA A 189 8.73 -22.01 12.06
N ARG A 190 7.57 -22.21 11.45
CA ARG A 190 7.12 -23.51 10.92
C ARG A 190 7.97 -24.01 9.76
N VAL A 191 8.42 -23.10 8.87
CA VAL A 191 9.37 -23.47 7.81
C VAL A 191 10.76 -23.75 8.40
N ALA A 192 11.21 -22.94 9.35
CA ALA A 192 12.49 -23.09 10.01
C ALA A 192 12.60 -24.41 10.78
N SER A 193 11.54 -24.85 11.45
CA SER A 193 11.49 -26.14 12.13
C SER A 193 11.40 -27.35 11.18
N GLY A 194 10.97 -27.12 9.92
CA GLY A 194 10.69 -28.18 8.95
C GLY A 194 9.29 -28.79 9.10
N GLU A 195 8.40 -28.20 9.89
CA GLU A 195 6.98 -28.60 10.02
C GLU A 195 6.24 -28.49 8.68
N VAL A 196 6.59 -27.46 7.90
CA VAL A 196 6.07 -27.22 6.56
C VAL A 196 7.21 -26.90 5.59
N PRO A 197 7.14 -27.36 4.32
CA PRO A 197 8.21 -27.12 3.35
C PRO A 197 8.31 -25.68 2.85
N ALA A 198 7.23 -24.90 2.89
CA ALA A 198 7.19 -23.56 2.31
C ALA A 198 6.23 -22.60 3.05
N LEU A 199 6.57 -21.30 3.02
CA LEU A 199 5.70 -20.17 3.34
C LEU A 199 5.35 -19.45 2.04
N ALA A 200 4.05 -19.23 1.77
CA ALA A 200 3.59 -18.39 0.68
C ALA A 200 3.26 -17.00 1.19
N ALA A 201 3.93 -15.98 0.65
CA ALA A 201 3.73 -14.58 0.97
C ALA A 201 4.19 -13.69 -0.20
N ASP A 202 4.01 -12.38 -0.07
CA ASP A 202 4.44 -11.43 -1.09
C ASP A 202 5.97 -11.43 -1.23
N ASP A 203 6.44 -11.59 -2.45
CA ASP A 203 7.86 -11.71 -2.82
C ASP A 203 8.73 -10.66 -2.15
N VAL A 204 8.37 -9.39 -2.28
CA VAL A 204 9.12 -8.27 -1.72
C VAL A 204 9.20 -8.31 -0.19
N LEU A 205 8.15 -8.79 0.51
CA LEU A 205 8.17 -8.97 1.96
C LEU A 205 9.09 -10.13 2.35
N LEU A 206 9.07 -11.24 1.58
CA LEU A 206 9.99 -12.36 1.77
C LEU A 206 11.44 -11.92 1.62
N PHE A 207 11.76 -11.19 0.54
CA PHE A 207 13.12 -10.66 0.32
C PHE A 207 13.52 -9.63 1.38
N GLY A 208 12.61 -8.73 1.77
CA GLY A 208 12.83 -7.75 2.82
C GLY A 208 13.18 -8.41 4.15
N TYR A 209 12.40 -9.42 4.54
CA TYR A 209 12.62 -10.18 5.77
C TYR A 209 13.97 -10.93 5.78
N ILE A 210 14.27 -11.65 4.68
CA ILE A 210 15.56 -12.35 4.52
C ILE A 210 16.73 -11.37 4.62
N ALA A 211 16.60 -10.19 4.01
CA ALA A 211 17.65 -9.17 4.01
C ALA A 211 17.84 -8.54 5.40
N GLU A 212 16.74 -8.16 6.06
CA GLU A 212 16.75 -7.53 7.39
C GLU A 212 17.37 -8.44 8.46
N ARG A 213 17.01 -9.72 8.42
CA ARG A 213 17.48 -10.73 9.41
C ARG A 213 18.76 -11.44 9.01
N ASN A 214 19.35 -11.08 7.86
CA ASN A 214 20.56 -11.73 7.32
C ASN A 214 20.41 -13.25 7.12
N LEU A 215 19.23 -13.70 6.70
CA LEU A 215 18.87 -15.12 6.57
C LEU A 215 19.14 -15.69 5.16
N ARG A 216 19.89 -15.01 4.31
CA ARG A 216 20.18 -15.43 2.91
C ARG A 216 20.89 -16.79 2.81
N ARG A 217 21.56 -17.24 3.88
CA ARG A 217 22.21 -18.56 3.94
C ARG A 217 21.24 -19.68 4.30
N GLU A 218 20.12 -19.37 4.93
CA GLU A 218 19.13 -20.32 5.44
C GLU A 218 17.94 -20.50 4.51
N PHE A 219 17.46 -19.40 3.92
CA PHE A 219 16.26 -19.37 3.12
C PHE A 219 16.49 -18.81 1.71
N VAL A 220 15.56 -19.16 0.82
CA VAL A 220 15.51 -18.66 -0.56
C VAL A 220 14.06 -18.52 -0.99
N VAL A 221 13.77 -17.51 -1.78
CA VAL A 221 12.48 -17.33 -2.47
C VAL A 221 12.56 -18.04 -3.80
N VAL A 222 11.52 -18.83 -4.12
CA VAL A 222 11.46 -19.67 -5.32
C VAL A 222 10.10 -19.58 -6.00
N GLY A 223 10.06 -20.00 -7.27
CA GLY A 223 8.85 -20.04 -8.09
C GLY A 223 8.54 -18.72 -8.78
N GLU A 224 7.55 -18.76 -9.64
CA GLU A 224 6.97 -17.58 -10.29
C GLU A 224 5.94 -16.90 -9.37
N ALA A 225 5.58 -15.67 -9.69
CA ALA A 225 4.51 -14.95 -8.97
C ALA A 225 3.16 -15.64 -9.22
N LEU A 226 2.49 -16.05 -8.16
CA LEU A 226 1.21 -16.77 -8.17
C LEU A 226 0.00 -15.82 -8.11
N SER A 227 0.22 -14.53 -7.91
CA SER A 227 -0.82 -13.50 -7.86
C SER A 227 -0.25 -12.14 -8.28
N TYR A 228 -1.14 -11.19 -8.48
CA TYR A 228 -0.83 -9.78 -8.74
C TYR A 228 -1.36 -8.94 -7.59
N GLU A 229 -0.46 -8.30 -6.85
CA GLU A 229 -0.73 -7.64 -5.58
C GLU A 229 -0.39 -6.13 -5.65
N PRO A 230 -1.29 -5.28 -6.20
CA PRO A 230 -1.07 -3.84 -6.22
C PRO A 230 -1.31 -3.27 -4.82
N TYR A 231 -0.26 -2.77 -4.17
CA TYR A 231 -0.37 -2.14 -2.86
C TYR A 231 -0.87 -0.70 -2.97
N GLY A 232 -1.54 -0.25 -1.92
CA GLY A 232 -1.94 1.14 -1.72
C GLY A 232 -2.06 1.47 -0.24
N LEU A 233 -1.98 2.77 0.06
CA LEU A 233 -2.24 3.29 1.40
C LEU A 233 -3.75 3.40 1.60
N MET A 234 -4.27 3.07 2.79
CA MET A 234 -5.70 3.13 3.05
C MET A 234 -6.11 4.37 3.84
N VAL A 235 -7.27 4.89 3.48
CA VAL A 235 -7.95 6.01 4.17
C VAL A 235 -9.45 5.71 4.28
N ALA A 236 -10.15 6.52 5.08
CA ALA A 236 -11.60 6.43 5.21
C ALA A 236 -12.31 6.52 3.84
N LYS A 237 -13.19 5.56 3.54
CA LYS A 237 -13.87 5.45 2.24
C LYS A 237 -14.75 6.66 1.92
N ASN A 238 -15.53 7.10 2.89
CA ASN A 238 -16.58 8.10 2.71
C ASN A 238 -16.10 9.54 2.96
N ASP A 239 -14.81 9.77 3.12
CA ASP A 239 -14.21 11.10 3.28
C ASP A 239 -13.56 11.53 1.97
N GLU A 240 -14.31 12.29 1.16
CA GLU A 240 -13.85 12.75 -0.14
C GLU A 240 -12.65 13.70 -0.03
N ALA A 241 -12.61 14.53 1.03
CA ALA A 241 -11.56 15.53 1.21
C ALA A 241 -10.20 14.87 1.43
N ILE A 242 -10.10 13.85 2.32
CA ILE A 242 -8.83 13.13 2.52
C ILE A 242 -8.45 12.31 1.29
N ARG A 243 -9.40 11.72 0.59
CA ARG A 243 -9.15 10.98 -0.66
C ARG A 243 -8.56 11.89 -1.74
N ALA A 244 -9.18 13.05 -1.96
CA ALA A 244 -8.70 14.05 -2.92
C ALA A 244 -7.29 14.55 -2.55
N LEU A 245 -7.03 14.82 -1.27
CA LEU A 245 -5.72 15.23 -0.78
C LEU A 245 -4.66 14.15 -1.04
N VAL A 246 -4.94 12.89 -0.71
CA VAL A 246 -4.02 11.78 -0.98
C VAL A 246 -3.69 11.70 -2.47
N HIS A 247 -4.70 11.75 -3.34
CA HIS A 247 -4.48 11.73 -4.80
C HIS A 247 -3.67 12.94 -5.30
N SER A 248 -3.91 14.13 -4.76
CA SER A 248 -3.15 15.33 -5.13
C SER A 248 -1.69 15.24 -4.67
N THR A 249 -1.44 14.70 -3.47
CA THR A 249 -0.07 14.43 -2.98
C THR A 249 0.68 13.47 -3.90
N PHE A 250 0.06 12.35 -4.29
CA PHE A 250 0.68 11.41 -5.21
C PHE A 250 1.00 12.03 -6.57
N ARG A 251 0.10 12.87 -7.10
CA ARG A 251 0.36 13.62 -8.33
C ARG A 251 1.55 14.58 -8.16
N ARG A 252 1.63 15.32 -7.06
CA ARG A 252 2.76 16.19 -6.76
C ARG A 252 4.07 15.40 -6.68
N LEU A 253 4.09 14.31 -5.87
CA LEU A 253 5.26 13.46 -5.72
C LEU A 253 5.74 12.87 -7.06
N ALA A 254 4.81 12.51 -7.94
CA ALA A 254 5.11 12.03 -9.28
C ALA A 254 5.71 13.16 -10.15
N THR A 255 5.02 14.29 -10.26
CA THR A 255 5.43 15.43 -11.11
C THR A 255 6.79 15.99 -10.70
N THR A 256 7.12 16.03 -9.39
CA THR A 256 8.41 16.50 -8.89
C THR A 256 9.52 15.43 -8.95
N GLY A 257 9.19 14.18 -9.28
CA GLY A 257 10.13 13.05 -9.24
C GLY A 257 10.45 12.57 -7.81
N GLU A 258 9.83 13.15 -6.79
CA GLU A 258 10.05 12.77 -5.39
C GLU A 258 9.65 11.32 -5.12
N ILE A 259 8.59 10.83 -5.76
CA ILE A 259 8.13 9.44 -5.62
C ILE A 259 9.22 8.44 -6.06
N ARG A 260 9.97 8.74 -7.13
CA ARG A 260 11.10 7.93 -7.59
C ARG A 260 12.25 7.97 -6.59
N SER A 261 12.52 9.13 -6.01
CA SER A 261 13.55 9.29 -4.98
C SER A 261 13.25 8.46 -3.73
N ILE A 262 11.99 8.49 -3.26
CA ILE A 262 11.51 7.67 -2.14
C ILE A 262 11.61 6.18 -2.49
N TYR A 263 11.18 5.78 -3.70
CA TYR A 263 11.31 4.40 -4.16
C TYR A 263 12.77 3.92 -4.14
N ASN A 264 13.67 4.70 -4.77
CA ASN A 264 15.08 4.35 -4.86
C ASN A 264 15.77 4.27 -3.50
N LYS A 265 15.36 5.09 -2.52
CA LYS A 265 15.85 5.04 -1.14
C LYS A 265 15.63 3.65 -0.54
N TRP A 266 14.44 3.05 -0.73
CA TRP A 266 14.04 1.83 -0.04
C TRP A 266 14.34 0.54 -0.81
N PHE A 267 14.32 0.59 -2.14
CA PHE A 267 14.40 -0.62 -2.97
C PHE A 267 15.71 -0.76 -3.75
N VAL A 268 16.38 0.34 -4.06
CA VAL A 268 17.59 0.31 -4.91
C VAL A 268 18.86 0.57 -4.12
N ARG A 269 18.86 1.59 -3.25
CA ARG A 269 20.03 1.98 -2.45
C ARG A 269 20.20 1.10 -1.23
N SER A 270 21.44 1.09 -0.70
CA SER A 270 21.68 0.49 0.63
C SER A 270 21.11 1.40 1.71
N LEU A 271 20.35 0.83 2.64
CA LEU A 271 19.85 1.52 3.81
C LEU A 271 20.95 1.67 4.88
N PRO A 272 20.82 2.61 5.84
CA PRO A 272 21.77 2.76 6.95
C PRO A 272 21.94 1.47 7.78
N SER A 273 20.95 0.59 7.81
CA SER A 273 21.01 -0.74 8.42
C SER A 273 21.92 -1.74 7.67
N GLY A 274 22.44 -1.37 6.50
CA GLY A 274 23.16 -2.28 5.59
C GLY A 274 22.25 -3.13 4.71
N MET A 275 20.93 -3.06 4.88
CA MET A 275 19.99 -3.77 4.02
C MET A 275 20.00 -3.18 2.61
N GLN A 276 20.08 -4.06 1.61
CA GLN A 276 19.94 -3.70 0.20
C GLN A 276 19.12 -4.77 -0.51
N LEU A 277 18.08 -4.36 -1.22
CA LEU A 277 17.22 -5.24 -2.00
C LEU A 277 17.63 -5.30 -3.47
N SER A 278 18.18 -4.21 -4.01
CA SER A 278 18.50 -4.07 -5.45
C SER A 278 17.29 -4.38 -6.35
N TRP A 279 16.14 -3.82 -6.00
CA TRP A 279 14.85 -4.08 -6.63
C TRP A 279 14.42 -2.86 -7.46
N PRO A 280 14.71 -2.83 -8.76
CA PRO A 280 14.31 -1.72 -9.61
C PRO A 280 12.78 -1.66 -9.76
N MET A 281 12.26 -0.46 -10.01
CA MET A 281 10.83 -0.26 -10.25
C MET A 281 10.40 -1.04 -11.48
N ASN A 282 9.36 -1.87 -11.36
CA ASN A 282 8.84 -2.60 -12.50
C ASN A 282 8.07 -1.68 -13.46
N THR A 283 7.93 -2.10 -14.72
CA THR A 283 7.31 -1.31 -15.79
C THR A 283 5.87 -0.89 -15.46
N HIS A 284 5.07 -1.75 -14.82
CA HIS A 284 3.69 -1.44 -14.49
C HIS A 284 3.59 -0.30 -13.46
N LEU A 285 4.45 -0.34 -12.44
CA LEU A 285 4.49 0.73 -11.44
C LEU A 285 5.05 2.02 -12.04
N ALA A 286 6.09 1.94 -12.88
CA ALA A 286 6.64 3.09 -13.58
C ALA A 286 5.58 3.77 -14.44
N LEU A 287 4.84 3.03 -15.26
CA LEU A 287 3.72 3.54 -16.06
C LEU A 287 2.63 4.19 -15.19
N THR A 288 2.32 3.59 -14.03
CA THR A 288 1.35 4.18 -13.10
C THR A 288 1.81 5.57 -12.63
N PHE A 289 3.08 5.72 -12.27
CA PHE A 289 3.63 7.01 -11.84
C PHE A 289 3.78 8.00 -12.99
N GLU A 290 4.11 7.54 -14.21
CA GLU A 290 4.09 8.40 -15.42
C GLU A 290 2.69 8.95 -15.70
N LEU A 291 1.64 8.15 -15.55
CA LEU A 291 0.25 8.60 -15.69
C LEU A 291 -0.14 9.64 -14.62
N LEU A 292 0.51 9.64 -13.47
CA LEU A 292 0.37 10.67 -12.44
C LEU A 292 1.24 11.92 -12.71
N GLY A 293 2.09 11.89 -13.73
CA GLY A 293 2.93 13.01 -14.14
C GLY A 293 4.43 12.85 -13.86
N MET A 294 4.91 11.64 -13.50
CA MET A 294 6.35 11.41 -13.32
C MET A 294 7.08 11.52 -14.66
N PRO A 295 8.17 12.31 -14.75
CA PRO A 295 8.96 12.40 -15.97
C PRO A 295 9.55 11.05 -16.37
N ARG A 296 9.54 10.74 -17.67
CA ARG A 296 10.28 9.60 -18.25
C ARG A 296 11.78 9.86 -18.18
N GLU A 297 12.56 8.82 -17.95
CA GLU A 297 14.02 8.87 -18.07
C GLU A 297 14.45 8.78 -19.54
#